data_e3c5e6cea5b527ae1a710b08fe82ecdd
#
_entry.id   e3c5e6cea5b527ae1a710b08fe82ecdd
#
_cell.length_a   1.000
_cell.length_b   1.000
_cell.length_c   1.000
_cell.angle_alpha   90.00
_cell.angle_beta   90.00
_cell.angle_gamma   90.00
#
_symmetry.space_group_name_H-M   'P 1'
#
loop_
_entity.id
_entity.type
_entity.pdbx_description
1 polymer ?
#
loop_
_entity_poly.entity_id
_entity_poly.type
_entity_poly.pdbx_seq_one_letter_code
_entity_poly.pdbx_strand_id
1 'polypeptide(L)'
;YKRQDIYSTRCDTSVERQEVTIPLAAPARTVSQDAQLRLEFDGSQPFISVTAVDCSPVEVAAEEARTALRATLHVRLLYLDESGAPVSTERTLEVGAETGEVGGPVTASCCQTTMQFSGGACQVRIPVDFSIGCEGEKTISGITAVTLTDVAAASGPSLILCRMGCEETLWDVAKRYHTDEDAIRAANQLENDEDAAKYMLLIPRIR
;
A
#
# COMPACT_ATOMS: atom_id res chain seq x y z
N TYR A 1 6.52 14.62 -3.25
CA TYR A 1 7.81 14.31 -2.58
C TYR A 1 8.21 15.47 -1.69
N LYS A 2 8.03 15.34 -0.37
CA LYS A 2 8.66 16.28 0.55
C LYS A 2 10.15 15.92 0.60
N ARG A 3 11.00 16.65 -0.11
CA ARG A 3 12.44 16.63 0.13
C ARG A 3 12.66 17.14 1.55
N GLN A 4 13.18 16.30 2.42
CA GLN A 4 13.71 16.76 3.69
C GLN A 4 15.06 17.45 3.37
N ASP A 5 15.06 18.74 3.40
CA ASP A 5 16.26 19.58 3.26
C ASP A 5 16.19 20.72 4.28
N ILE A 6 17.34 21.22 4.67
CA ILE A 6 17.45 22.27 5.67
C ILE A 6 18.59 23.21 5.31
N TYR A 7 18.39 24.50 5.52
CA TYR A 7 19.43 25.49 5.44
C TYR A 7 19.25 26.56 6.52
N SER A 8 20.26 27.38 6.73
CA SER A 8 20.22 28.52 7.63
C SER A 8 20.54 29.81 6.88
N THR A 9 19.88 30.91 7.25
CA THR A 9 20.19 32.23 6.73
C THR A 9 21.44 32.86 7.35
N ARG A 10 21.97 32.25 8.45
CA ARG A 10 23.11 32.80 9.23
C ARG A 10 24.34 31.91 9.24
N CYS A 11 24.17 30.62 8.99
CA CYS A 11 25.23 29.60 9.12
C CYS A 11 25.28 28.72 7.90
N ASP A 12 26.46 28.23 7.55
CA ASP A 12 26.58 27.10 6.65
C ASP A 12 26.03 25.85 7.32
N THR A 13 25.22 25.10 6.58
CA THR A 13 24.63 23.84 7.07
C THR A 13 25.21 22.66 6.33
N SER A 14 25.79 21.73 7.08
CA SER A 14 26.17 20.41 6.58
C SER A 14 25.17 19.38 7.11
N VAL A 15 24.65 18.54 6.24
CA VAL A 15 23.57 17.60 6.56
C VAL A 15 24.06 16.18 6.33
N GLU A 16 24.05 15.37 7.37
CA GLU A 16 24.28 13.93 7.26
C GLU A 16 22.95 13.23 6.99
N ARG A 17 22.96 12.29 6.05
CA ARG A 17 21.78 11.51 5.67
C ARG A 17 22.06 10.03 5.83
N GLN A 18 21.07 9.32 6.32
CA GLN A 18 21.09 7.87 6.37
C GLN A 18 19.95 7.32 5.54
N GLU A 19 20.26 6.32 4.73
CA GLU A 19 19.25 5.56 4.00
C GLU A 19 18.78 4.39 4.86
N VAL A 20 17.46 4.26 4.99
CA VAL A 20 16.81 3.16 5.69
C VAL A 20 15.84 2.50 4.73
N THR A 21 16.00 1.21 4.52
CA THR A 21 15.07 0.40 3.76
C THR A 21 13.99 -0.14 4.69
N ILE A 22 12.75 0.19 4.39
CA ILE A 22 11.58 -0.27 5.15
C ILE A 22 10.77 -1.25 4.31
N PRO A 23 10.33 -2.38 4.88
CA PRO A 23 9.40 -3.26 4.20
C PRO A 23 8.05 -2.55 4.02
N LEU A 24 7.50 -2.63 2.82
CA LEU A 24 6.17 -2.14 2.50
C LEU A 24 5.25 -3.32 2.25
N ALA A 25 4.08 -3.32 2.90
CA ALA A 25 2.98 -4.14 2.44
C ALA A 25 2.46 -3.54 1.13
N ALA A 26 2.79 -4.16 0.01
CA ALA A 26 2.16 -3.85 -1.26
C ALA A 26 0.71 -4.36 -1.26
N PRO A 27 -0.20 -3.80 -2.09
CA PRO A 27 -1.56 -4.29 -2.17
C PRO A 27 -1.57 -5.79 -2.53
N ALA A 28 -2.31 -6.56 -1.75
CA ALA A 28 -2.45 -7.99 -1.98
C ALA A 28 -3.13 -8.24 -3.33
N ARG A 29 -2.62 -9.22 -4.09
CA ARG A 29 -3.30 -9.75 -5.26
C ARG A 29 -4.30 -10.80 -4.82
N THR A 30 -5.52 -10.74 -5.30
CA THR A 30 -6.57 -11.71 -4.99
C THR A 30 -6.85 -12.62 -6.17
N VAL A 31 -6.95 -13.93 -5.91
CA VAL A 31 -7.41 -14.93 -6.86
C VAL A 31 -8.65 -15.58 -6.28
N SER A 32 -9.79 -15.46 -6.97
CA SER A 32 -11.07 -16.00 -6.51
C SER A 32 -11.39 -17.33 -7.17
N GLN A 33 -11.90 -18.28 -6.39
CA GLN A 33 -12.35 -19.58 -6.84
C GLN A 33 -13.67 -19.96 -6.15
N ASP A 34 -14.47 -20.78 -6.82
CA ASP A 34 -15.72 -21.28 -6.26
C ASP A 34 -15.60 -22.74 -5.85
N ALA A 35 -15.81 -23.01 -4.57
CA ALA A 35 -16.07 -24.36 -4.10
C ALA A 35 -17.58 -24.67 -4.22
N GLN A 36 -17.90 -25.88 -4.63
CA GLN A 36 -19.29 -26.33 -4.81
C GLN A 36 -19.54 -27.58 -4.00
N LEU A 37 -20.63 -27.57 -3.25
CA LEU A 37 -21.12 -28.72 -2.51
C LEU A 37 -22.54 -29.05 -2.99
N ARG A 38 -22.75 -30.29 -3.41
CA ARG A 38 -24.09 -30.80 -3.76
C ARG A 38 -24.57 -31.73 -2.66
N LEU A 39 -25.74 -31.44 -2.14
CA LEU A 39 -26.42 -32.24 -1.15
C LEU A 39 -27.70 -32.80 -1.77
N GLU A 40 -27.87 -34.12 -1.75
CA GLU A 40 -29.07 -34.81 -2.25
C GLU A 40 -29.96 -35.18 -1.07
N PHE A 41 -31.27 -35.07 -1.26
CA PHE A 41 -32.28 -35.33 -0.22
C PHE A 41 -33.37 -36.26 -0.77
N ASP A 42 -33.70 -37.24 0.04
CA ASP A 42 -34.85 -38.08 -0.21
C ASP A 42 -36.10 -37.38 0.38
N GLY A 43 -36.99 -36.90 -0.50
CA GLY A 43 -38.27 -36.32 -0.06
C GLY A 43 -38.49 -34.84 -0.24
N SER A 44 -39.36 -34.24 0.55
CA SER A 44 -39.69 -32.80 0.52
C SER A 44 -38.50 -31.93 0.94
N GLN A 45 -38.41 -30.74 0.39
CA GLN A 45 -37.29 -29.80 0.63
C GLN A 45 -37.01 -29.62 2.13
N PRO A 46 -35.90 -30.12 2.66
CA PRO A 46 -35.51 -29.87 4.03
C PRO A 46 -35.05 -28.42 4.18
N PHE A 47 -35.22 -27.85 5.38
CA PHE A 47 -34.61 -26.61 5.73
C PHE A 47 -33.09 -26.82 5.81
N ILE A 48 -32.33 -26.08 5.03
CA ILE A 48 -30.86 -26.12 5.06
C ILE A 48 -30.34 -24.71 5.29
N SER A 49 -29.36 -24.60 6.15
CA SER A 49 -28.58 -23.40 6.37
C SER A 49 -27.11 -23.76 6.48
N VAL A 50 -26.26 -22.95 5.87
CA VAL A 50 -24.82 -22.96 6.15
C VAL A 50 -24.58 -22.09 7.36
N THR A 51 -24.16 -22.71 8.47
CA THR A 51 -23.99 -21.99 9.75
C THR A 51 -22.55 -21.49 9.96
N ALA A 52 -21.57 -22.14 9.36
CA ALA A 52 -20.19 -21.72 9.39
C ALA A 52 -19.43 -22.29 8.18
N VAL A 53 -18.46 -21.53 7.71
CA VAL A 53 -17.44 -21.99 6.74
C VAL A 53 -16.10 -21.51 7.25
N ASP A 54 -15.25 -22.48 7.62
CA ASP A 54 -13.89 -22.21 8.10
C ASP A 54 -12.89 -22.66 7.04
N CYS A 55 -11.86 -21.87 6.78
CA CYS A 55 -10.76 -22.21 5.88
C CYS A 55 -9.55 -22.68 6.69
N SER A 56 -8.93 -23.77 6.26
CA SER A 56 -7.59 -24.12 6.74
C SER A 56 -6.54 -23.12 6.28
N PRO A 57 -5.35 -23.11 6.89
CA PRO A 57 -4.19 -22.43 6.33
C PRO A 57 -3.94 -22.85 4.87
N VAL A 58 -3.50 -21.92 4.03
CA VAL A 58 -3.25 -22.21 2.62
C VAL A 58 -1.95 -22.97 2.47
N GLU A 59 -2.01 -24.09 1.77
CA GLU A 59 -0.83 -24.81 1.31
C GLU A 59 -0.37 -24.21 -0.01
N VAL A 60 0.91 -23.85 -0.07
CA VAL A 60 1.54 -23.24 -1.23
C VAL A 60 2.56 -24.22 -1.82
N ALA A 61 2.31 -24.71 -3.03
CA ALA A 61 3.21 -25.59 -3.74
C ALA A 61 3.75 -24.88 -4.99
N ALA A 62 5.06 -24.60 -4.99
CA ALA A 62 5.72 -24.04 -6.16
C ALA A 62 6.00 -25.13 -7.19
N GLU A 63 5.54 -24.93 -8.42
CA GLU A 63 5.82 -25.73 -9.61
C GLU A 63 6.64 -24.87 -10.60
N GLU A 64 7.32 -25.49 -11.57
CA GLU A 64 8.35 -24.82 -12.43
C GLU A 64 7.95 -23.46 -13.03
N ALA A 65 6.67 -23.23 -13.33
CA ALA A 65 6.19 -21.99 -13.92
C ALA A 65 4.98 -21.38 -13.21
N ARG A 66 4.43 -22.07 -12.20
CA ARG A 66 3.19 -21.72 -11.50
C ARG A 66 3.27 -22.10 -10.04
N THR A 67 2.45 -21.45 -9.26
CA THR A 67 2.27 -21.81 -7.85
C THR A 67 0.84 -22.29 -7.65
N ALA A 68 0.69 -23.50 -7.14
CA ALA A 68 -0.61 -24.04 -6.75
C ALA A 68 -0.92 -23.63 -5.30
N LEU A 69 -2.11 -23.09 -5.10
CA LEU A 69 -2.65 -22.74 -3.79
C LEU A 69 -3.77 -23.73 -3.47
N ARG A 70 -3.76 -24.31 -2.27
CA ARG A 70 -4.80 -25.22 -1.80
C ARG A 70 -5.26 -24.85 -0.41
N ALA A 71 -6.56 -24.91 -0.18
CA ALA A 71 -7.17 -24.77 1.13
C ALA A 71 -8.27 -25.79 1.32
N THR A 72 -8.45 -26.22 2.56
CA THR A 72 -9.54 -27.11 2.96
C THR A 72 -10.63 -26.26 3.63
N LEU A 73 -11.86 -26.41 3.17
CA LEU A 73 -13.03 -25.77 3.72
C LEU A 73 -13.77 -26.74 4.63
N HIS A 74 -14.07 -26.33 5.86
CA HIS A 74 -14.93 -27.00 6.78
C HIS A 74 -16.30 -26.32 6.79
N VAL A 75 -17.28 -26.95 6.16
CA VAL A 75 -18.63 -26.38 5.98
C VAL A 75 -19.58 -27.02 6.96
N ARG A 76 -20.12 -26.24 7.89
CA ARG A 76 -21.11 -26.70 8.84
C ARG A 76 -22.51 -26.40 8.35
N LEU A 77 -23.32 -27.43 8.26
CA LEU A 77 -24.67 -27.40 7.75
C LEU A 77 -25.66 -27.71 8.87
N LEU A 78 -26.79 -27.01 8.88
CA LEU A 78 -27.95 -27.31 9.72
C LEU A 78 -29.12 -27.66 8.81
N TYR A 79 -29.76 -28.78 9.03
CA TYR A 79 -30.95 -29.21 8.31
C TYR A 79 -31.94 -29.91 9.26
N LEU A 80 -33.17 -30.11 8.80
CA LEU A 80 -34.18 -30.90 9.51
C LEU A 80 -34.17 -32.32 8.96
N ASP A 81 -34.12 -33.29 9.83
CA ASP A 81 -34.28 -34.70 9.47
C ASP A 81 -35.73 -35.08 9.12
N GLU A 82 -36.00 -36.33 8.79
CA GLU A 82 -37.32 -36.83 8.44
C GLU A 82 -38.35 -36.67 9.59
N SER A 83 -37.91 -36.57 10.82
CA SER A 83 -38.75 -36.34 12.02
C SER A 83 -39.00 -34.85 12.25
N GLY A 84 -38.35 -33.97 11.50
CA GLY A 84 -38.33 -32.51 11.70
C GLY A 84 -37.43 -32.04 12.82
N ALA A 85 -36.52 -32.89 13.29
CA ALA A 85 -35.53 -32.52 14.30
C ALA A 85 -34.31 -31.84 13.64
N PRO A 86 -33.75 -30.79 14.26
CA PRO A 86 -32.54 -30.12 13.71
C PRO A 86 -31.30 -31.00 13.85
N VAL A 87 -30.59 -31.22 12.76
CA VAL A 87 -29.34 -31.95 12.68
C VAL A 87 -28.23 -31.07 12.13
N SER A 88 -27.10 -31.06 12.83
CA SER A 88 -25.90 -30.39 12.35
C SER A 88 -24.90 -31.41 11.79
N THR A 89 -24.36 -31.16 10.63
CA THR A 89 -23.32 -31.98 10.00
C THR A 89 -22.19 -31.11 9.45
N GLU A 90 -21.03 -31.70 9.34
CA GLU A 90 -19.86 -31.04 8.73
C GLU A 90 -19.49 -31.74 7.44
N ARG A 91 -19.08 -30.96 6.45
CA ARG A 91 -18.54 -31.42 5.17
C ARG A 91 -17.21 -30.73 4.93
N THR A 92 -16.29 -31.48 4.41
CA THR A 92 -14.96 -30.98 4.02
C THR A 92 -14.86 -30.91 2.51
N LEU A 93 -14.36 -29.79 2.00
CA LEU A 93 -14.14 -29.55 0.58
C LEU A 93 -12.72 -29.06 0.37
N GLU A 94 -12.11 -29.49 -0.71
CA GLU A 94 -10.84 -28.89 -1.16
C GLU A 94 -11.12 -27.85 -2.22
N VAL A 95 -10.43 -26.72 -2.13
CA VAL A 95 -10.45 -25.66 -3.12
C VAL A 95 -9.02 -25.28 -3.47
N GLY A 96 -8.75 -25.10 -4.76
CA GLY A 96 -7.43 -24.76 -5.24
C GLY A 96 -7.47 -23.68 -6.32
N ALA A 97 -6.40 -22.91 -6.39
CA ALA A 97 -6.18 -21.93 -7.43
C ALA A 97 -4.74 -22.02 -7.94
N GLU A 98 -4.52 -21.67 -9.19
CA GLU A 98 -3.18 -21.50 -9.75
C GLU A 98 -2.85 -20.00 -9.85
N THR A 99 -1.63 -19.67 -9.54
CA THR A 99 -1.12 -18.30 -9.65
C THR A 99 0.31 -18.32 -10.18
N GLY A 100 0.84 -17.14 -10.51
CA GLY A 100 2.27 -16.98 -10.79
C GLY A 100 3.08 -17.00 -9.50
N GLU A 101 4.22 -16.37 -9.51
CA GLU A 101 5.13 -16.29 -8.36
C GLU A 101 4.44 -15.65 -7.14
N VAL A 102 4.70 -16.24 -5.97
CA VAL A 102 4.19 -15.81 -4.67
C VAL A 102 5.37 -15.29 -3.86
N GLY A 103 5.37 -13.98 -3.61
CA GLY A 103 6.46 -13.29 -2.88
C GLY A 103 6.11 -12.91 -1.44
N GLY A 104 5.04 -13.46 -0.87
CA GLY A 104 4.61 -13.10 0.48
C GLY A 104 3.61 -14.07 1.09
N PRO A 105 3.03 -13.77 2.26
CA PRO A 105 2.07 -14.63 2.92
C PRO A 105 0.80 -14.80 2.09
N VAL A 106 0.22 -16.00 2.10
CA VAL A 106 -1.05 -16.31 1.43
C VAL A 106 -2.09 -16.66 2.48
N THR A 107 -3.27 -16.05 2.35
CA THR A 107 -4.43 -16.35 3.18
C THR A 107 -5.63 -16.67 2.31
N ALA A 108 -6.52 -17.53 2.79
CA ALA A 108 -7.81 -17.79 2.17
C ALA A 108 -8.94 -17.25 3.04
N SER A 109 -9.94 -16.66 2.42
CA SER A 109 -11.16 -16.21 3.08
C SER A 109 -12.38 -16.61 2.28
N CYS A 110 -13.44 -17.03 2.99
CA CYS A 110 -14.70 -17.37 2.35
C CYS A 110 -15.60 -16.13 2.26
N CYS A 111 -16.16 -15.92 1.09
CA CYS A 111 -17.14 -14.88 0.83
C CYS A 111 -18.57 -15.38 1.11
N GLN A 112 -19.56 -14.56 0.81
CA GLN A 112 -20.98 -14.87 1.04
C GLN A 112 -21.39 -16.13 0.26
N THR A 113 -21.81 -17.17 0.99
CA THR A 113 -22.29 -18.43 0.46
C THR A 113 -23.67 -18.27 -0.18
N THR A 114 -23.90 -18.92 -1.30
CA THR A 114 -25.22 -18.98 -1.97
C THR A 114 -25.71 -20.40 -2.06
N MET A 115 -27.04 -20.57 -1.95
CA MET A 115 -27.69 -21.89 -2.01
C MET A 115 -28.79 -21.87 -3.06
N GLN A 116 -28.85 -22.93 -3.87
CA GLN A 116 -29.88 -23.15 -4.88
C GLN A 116 -30.50 -24.54 -4.72
N PHE A 117 -31.81 -24.60 -4.69
CA PHE A 117 -32.56 -25.85 -4.59
C PHE A 117 -33.16 -26.23 -5.94
N SER A 118 -32.90 -27.43 -6.39
CA SER A 118 -33.42 -27.95 -7.66
C SER A 118 -33.47 -29.47 -7.64
N GLY A 119 -34.64 -30.06 -7.99
CA GLY A 119 -34.79 -31.48 -8.26
C GLY A 119 -34.40 -32.42 -7.10
N GLY A 120 -34.72 -32.05 -5.84
CA GLY A 120 -34.37 -32.85 -4.66
C GLY A 120 -32.91 -32.71 -4.20
N ALA A 121 -32.19 -31.75 -4.75
CA ALA A 121 -30.83 -31.45 -4.33
C ALA A 121 -30.65 -29.95 -3.97
N CYS A 122 -29.76 -29.67 -3.04
CA CYS A 122 -29.27 -28.32 -2.74
C CYS A 122 -27.83 -28.18 -3.24
N GLN A 123 -27.61 -27.19 -4.07
CA GLN A 123 -26.27 -26.80 -4.50
C GLN A 123 -25.83 -25.59 -3.68
N VAL A 124 -24.73 -25.77 -2.94
CA VAL A 124 -24.10 -24.71 -2.15
C VAL A 124 -22.87 -24.25 -2.91
N ARG A 125 -22.78 -22.96 -3.21
CA ARG A 125 -21.62 -22.31 -3.81
C ARG A 125 -20.96 -21.43 -2.76
N ILE A 126 -19.68 -21.64 -2.59
CA ILE A 126 -18.84 -20.97 -1.60
C ILE A 126 -17.69 -20.28 -2.34
N PRO A 127 -17.78 -18.97 -2.60
CA PRO A 127 -16.66 -18.23 -3.15
C PRO A 127 -15.53 -18.14 -2.15
N VAL A 128 -14.31 -18.40 -2.60
CA VAL A 128 -13.09 -18.36 -1.80
C VAL A 128 -12.10 -17.41 -2.45
N ASP A 129 -11.63 -16.44 -1.69
CA ASP A 129 -10.63 -15.49 -2.11
C ASP A 129 -9.28 -15.83 -1.50
N PHE A 130 -8.30 -16.16 -2.35
CA PHE A 130 -6.91 -16.30 -1.98
C PHE A 130 -6.23 -14.93 -2.08
N SER A 131 -5.86 -14.37 -0.94
CA SER A 131 -5.13 -13.12 -0.86
C SER A 131 -3.64 -13.40 -0.76
N ILE A 132 -2.87 -12.94 -1.75
CA ILE A 132 -1.43 -13.14 -1.87
C ILE A 132 -0.76 -11.83 -1.52
N GLY A 133 -0.08 -11.78 -0.38
CA GLY A 133 0.72 -10.63 0.02
C GLY A 133 1.90 -10.44 -0.93
N CYS A 134 2.21 -9.20 -1.24
CA CYS A 134 3.44 -8.84 -1.93
C CYS A 134 4.33 -8.13 -0.94
N GLU A 135 5.57 -8.55 -0.81
CA GLU A 135 6.58 -7.83 -0.09
C GLU A 135 7.25 -6.83 -1.04
N GLY A 136 7.24 -5.59 -0.65
CA GLY A 136 7.95 -4.52 -1.34
C GLY A 136 8.92 -3.85 -0.38
N GLU A 137 9.95 -3.25 -0.90
CA GLU A 137 10.87 -2.44 -0.11
C GLU A 137 10.86 -1.01 -0.61
N LYS A 138 10.95 -0.07 0.31
CA LYS A 138 11.11 1.34 0.00
C LYS A 138 12.28 1.91 0.78
N THR A 139 13.26 2.39 0.05
CA THR A 139 14.36 3.14 0.65
C THR A 139 13.94 4.59 0.86
N ILE A 140 14.07 5.06 2.08
CA ILE A 140 13.87 6.45 2.47
C ILE A 140 15.19 7.01 2.99
N SER A 141 15.51 8.24 2.57
CA SER A 141 16.67 8.97 3.07
C SER A 141 16.20 9.99 4.10
N GLY A 142 16.68 9.86 5.33
CA GLY A 142 16.39 10.76 6.43
C GLY A 142 17.62 11.56 6.87
N ILE A 143 17.42 12.77 7.37
CA ILE A 143 18.46 13.58 7.97
C ILE A 143 18.71 13.04 9.39
N THR A 144 19.94 12.65 9.68
CA THR A 144 20.35 12.11 10.99
C THR A 144 21.13 13.11 11.83
N ALA A 145 21.86 14.02 11.19
CA ALA A 145 22.58 15.09 11.89
C ALA A 145 22.64 16.36 11.04
N VAL A 146 22.70 17.49 11.71
CA VAL A 146 22.89 18.81 11.10
C VAL A 146 24.00 19.49 11.86
N THR A 147 25.04 19.86 11.12
CA THR A 147 26.16 20.64 11.66
C THR A 147 26.07 22.07 11.14
N LEU A 148 26.09 23.03 12.05
CA LEU A 148 26.08 24.46 11.73
C LEU A 148 27.51 25.00 11.88
N THR A 149 27.98 25.69 10.86
CA THR A 149 29.29 26.39 10.89
C THR A 149 29.04 27.86 10.67
N ASP A 150 29.58 28.71 11.52
CA ASP A 150 29.43 30.15 11.38
C ASP A 150 30.01 30.61 10.04
N VAL A 151 29.21 31.30 9.28
CA VAL A 151 29.69 31.96 8.06
C VAL A 151 30.51 33.16 8.50
N ALA A 152 31.79 33.19 8.22
CA ALA A 152 32.63 34.35 8.43
C ALA A 152 31.94 35.57 7.76
N ALA A 153 31.80 36.68 8.50
CA ALA A 153 31.07 37.86 8.07
C ALA A 153 31.51 38.26 6.65
N ALA A 154 30.72 37.88 5.68
CA ALA A 154 31.09 37.99 4.28
C ALA A 154 31.12 39.45 3.88
N SER A 155 32.29 39.94 3.60
CA SER A 155 32.54 41.23 2.91
C SER A 155 32.21 41.09 1.42
N GLY A 156 30.93 40.86 1.08
CA GLY A 156 30.49 40.71 -0.29
C GLY A 156 29.60 41.88 -0.72
N PRO A 157 29.22 41.94 -2.01
CA PRO A 157 28.38 43.00 -2.52
C PRO A 157 27.02 43.03 -1.78
N SER A 158 26.53 44.25 -1.54
CA SER A 158 25.24 44.46 -0.86
C SER A 158 24.03 44.10 -1.74
N LEU A 159 24.25 43.90 -3.03
CA LEU A 159 23.24 43.63 -4.03
C LEU A 159 23.70 42.48 -4.91
N ILE A 160 22.91 41.42 -5.00
CA ILE A 160 23.16 40.26 -5.84
C ILE A 160 22.01 40.14 -6.84
N LEU A 161 22.35 40.02 -8.12
CA LEU A 161 21.40 39.68 -9.16
C LEU A 161 21.67 38.24 -9.61
N CYS A 162 20.64 37.41 -9.59
CA CYS A 162 20.71 35.99 -9.95
C CYS A 162 19.63 35.64 -10.97
N ARG A 163 19.96 34.76 -11.90
CA ARG A 163 18.99 34.09 -12.77
C ARG A 163 18.82 32.66 -12.36
N MET A 164 17.59 32.20 -12.21
CA MET A 164 17.29 30.81 -11.88
C MET A 164 17.59 29.89 -13.07
N GLY A 165 18.12 28.72 -12.77
CA GLY A 165 18.23 27.61 -13.73
C GLY A 165 16.87 26.97 -14.04
N CYS A 166 16.80 26.15 -15.09
CA CYS A 166 15.55 25.54 -15.57
C CYS A 166 14.86 24.61 -14.56
N GLU A 167 15.61 24.03 -13.62
CA GLU A 167 15.08 23.09 -12.60
C GLU A 167 15.29 23.63 -11.17
N GLU A 168 15.71 24.86 -11.03
CA GLU A 168 16.02 25.48 -9.77
C GLU A 168 14.76 26.11 -9.16
N THR A 169 14.56 25.94 -7.86
CA THR A 169 13.46 26.53 -7.10
C THR A 169 13.94 27.80 -6.35
N LEU A 170 12.98 28.64 -5.90
CA LEU A 170 13.32 29.76 -5.00
C LEU A 170 14.02 29.28 -3.72
N TRP A 171 13.66 28.09 -3.22
CA TRP A 171 14.34 27.44 -2.11
C TRP A 171 15.84 27.22 -2.39
N ASP A 172 16.18 26.71 -3.57
CA ASP A 172 17.58 26.45 -3.95
C ASP A 172 18.37 27.76 -4.03
N VAL A 173 17.76 28.81 -4.55
CA VAL A 173 18.35 30.16 -4.59
C VAL A 173 18.51 30.72 -3.18
N ALA A 174 17.48 30.66 -2.35
CA ALA A 174 17.51 31.14 -0.98
C ALA A 174 18.61 30.43 -0.17
N LYS A 175 18.72 29.10 -0.32
CA LYS A 175 19.77 28.29 0.30
C LYS A 175 21.16 28.69 -0.14
N ARG A 176 21.38 28.92 -1.47
CA ARG A 176 22.68 29.31 -2.04
C ARG A 176 23.18 30.62 -1.51
N TYR A 177 22.28 31.58 -1.31
CA TYR A 177 22.63 32.94 -0.92
C TYR A 177 22.37 33.25 0.56
N HIS A 178 22.03 32.24 1.36
CA HIS A 178 21.72 32.37 2.80
C HIS A 178 20.68 33.45 3.08
N THR A 179 19.60 33.44 2.30
CA THR A 179 18.50 34.38 2.41
C THR A 179 17.18 33.60 2.60
N ASP A 180 16.07 34.27 2.59
CA ASP A 180 14.74 33.74 2.81
C ASP A 180 13.93 33.88 1.51
N GLU A 181 13.11 32.87 1.20
CA GLU A 181 12.25 32.90 0.01
C GLU A 181 11.28 34.09 0.04
N ASP A 182 10.71 34.40 1.21
CA ASP A 182 9.78 35.54 1.35
C ASP A 182 10.49 36.86 1.14
N ALA A 183 11.73 36.98 1.57
CA ALA A 183 12.55 38.15 1.29
C ALA A 183 12.85 38.31 -0.21
N ILE A 184 13.10 37.20 -0.93
CA ILE A 184 13.27 37.23 -2.39
C ILE A 184 11.96 37.63 -3.06
N ARG A 185 10.81 37.06 -2.66
CA ARG A 185 9.49 37.43 -3.21
C ARG A 185 9.21 38.91 -3.03
N ALA A 186 9.41 39.43 -1.81
CA ALA A 186 9.17 40.81 -1.50
C ALA A 186 10.08 41.77 -2.30
N ALA A 187 11.38 41.45 -2.39
CA ALA A 187 12.34 42.30 -3.12
C ALA A 187 12.07 42.35 -4.63
N ASN A 188 11.44 41.32 -5.20
CA ASN A 188 11.16 41.22 -6.63
C ASN A 188 9.68 41.42 -6.99
N GLN A 189 8.81 41.65 -6.00
CA GLN A 189 7.36 41.81 -6.18
C GLN A 189 6.72 40.59 -6.91
N LEU A 190 7.18 39.38 -6.56
CA LEU A 190 6.68 38.15 -7.18
C LEU A 190 5.32 37.80 -6.59
N GLU A 191 4.33 37.58 -7.45
CA GLU A 191 3.02 37.06 -7.06
C GLU A 191 3.01 35.54 -7.03
N ASN A 192 3.79 34.88 -7.91
CA ASN A 192 3.93 33.43 -8.03
C ASN A 192 5.39 33.04 -8.23
N ASP A 193 5.78 31.89 -7.71
CA ASP A 193 7.14 31.36 -7.83
C ASP A 193 7.53 31.03 -9.29
N GLU A 194 6.55 30.72 -10.15
CA GLU A 194 6.75 30.47 -11.58
C GLU A 194 7.27 31.69 -12.34
N ASP A 195 6.99 32.88 -11.84
CA ASP A 195 7.46 34.14 -12.44
C ASP A 195 8.96 34.37 -12.16
N ALA A 196 9.49 33.81 -11.10
CA ALA A 196 10.88 33.93 -10.72
C ALA A 196 11.86 33.46 -11.80
N ALA A 197 11.49 32.41 -12.56
CA ALA A 197 12.33 31.87 -13.64
C ALA A 197 12.42 32.80 -14.89
N LYS A 198 11.48 33.77 -15.00
CA LYS A 198 11.40 34.66 -16.18
C LYS A 198 12.33 35.85 -16.09
N TYR A 199 12.71 36.25 -14.88
CA TYR A 199 13.43 37.49 -14.62
C TYR A 199 14.77 37.28 -13.94
N MET A 200 15.59 38.32 -13.91
CA MET A 200 16.74 38.40 -13.01
C MET A 200 16.24 38.79 -11.62
N LEU A 201 16.51 37.96 -10.66
CA LEU A 201 16.08 38.16 -9.27
C LEU A 201 17.07 39.03 -8.50
N LEU A 202 16.55 39.99 -7.79
CA LEU A 202 17.27 40.70 -6.75
C LEU A 202 17.28 39.86 -5.49
N ILE A 203 18.45 39.46 -5.02
CA ILE A 203 18.64 38.65 -3.83
C ILE A 203 19.02 39.53 -2.64
N PRO A 204 18.11 39.75 -1.68
CA PRO A 204 18.40 40.56 -0.51
C PRO A 204 19.31 39.77 0.45
N ARG A 205 20.26 40.45 1.04
CA ARG A 205 21.08 39.90 2.16
C ARG A 205 20.35 40.17 3.45
N ILE A 206 20.07 39.07 4.20
CA ILE A 206 19.61 39.14 5.57
C ILE A 206 20.87 39.28 6.46
N ARG A 207 20.98 40.42 7.20
CA ARG A 207 22.07 40.68 8.14
C ARG A 207 21.70 40.22 9.55
#